data_7f49df90ebdeb30213c7674c7e42b8ef
#
_entry.id   7f49df90ebdeb30213c7674c7e42b8ef
#
_cell.length_a   1.000
_cell.length_b   1.000
_cell.length_c   1.000
_cell.angle_alpha   90.00
_cell.angle_beta   90.00
_cell.angle_gamma   90.00
#
_symmetry.space_group_name_H-M   'P 1'
#
loop_
_entity.id
_entity.type
_entity.pdbx_description
1 polymer ?
#
loop_
_entity_poly.entity_id
_entity_poly.type
_entity_poly.pdbx_seq_one_letter_code
_entity_poly.pdbx_strand_id
1 'polypeptide(L)'
;LRKLEAILHPMVGQMQRAFLADAQARRLPLVVLDIPLLFEGRGEERCDATAVASAPYYLQRQRVLARPNMTAEKFENIRRQQVPDAVKRQRADFILPTGLGRRYTLRHVAKLIAAIAARPGHAWPPKGRPHRRPNNHPSRRPVHARNRIRH
;
A
#
# COMPACT_ATOMS: atom_id res chain seq x y z
N LEU A 1 -19.38 -13.73 7.64
CA LEU A 1 -18.36 -12.81 7.14
C LEU A 1 -18.72 -12.33 5.72
N ARG A 2 -18.88 -13.23 4.71
CA ARG A 2 -19.20 -12.89 3.30
C ARG A 2 -20.42 -11.98 3.12
N LYS A 3 -21.50 -12.17 3.89
CA LYS A 3 -22.70 -11.30 3.83
C LYS A 3 -22.39 -9.86 4.29
N LEU A 4 -21.58 -9.70 5.32
CA LEU A 4 -21.15 -8.39 5.83
C LEU A 4 -20.23 -7.67 4.81
N GLU A 5 -19.29 -8.40 4.25
CA GLU A 5 -18.39 -7.89 3.20
C GLU A 5 -19.18 -7.41 1.96
N ALA A 6 -20.20 -8.17 1.53
CA ALA A 6 -21.06 -7.79 0.41
C ALA A 6 -21.82 -6.47 0.62
N ILE A 7 -22.12 -6.13 1.88
CA ILE A 7 -22.77 -4.84 2.23
C ILE A 7 -21.72 -3.73 2.37
N LEU A 8 -20.59 -4.02 3.02
CA LEU A 8 -19.57 -3.00 3.31
C LEU A 8 -18.79 -2.56 2.08
N HIS A 9 -18.45 -3.47 1.16
CA HIS A 9 -17.64 -3.13 -0.01
C HIS A 9 -18.26 -2.03 -0.89
N PRO A 10 -19.59 -2.07 -1.24
CA PRO A 10 -20.21 -1.00 -1.99
C PRO A 10 -20.17 0.34 -1.25
N MET A 11 -20.43 0.33 0.07
CA MET A 11 -20.42 1.54 0.91
C MET A 11 -19.03 2.18 0.95
N VAL A 12 -17.99 1.39 1.22
CA VAL A 12 -16.60 1.86 1.20
C VAL A 12 -16.23 2.39 -0.17
N GLY A 13 -16.64 1.71 -1.24
CA GLY A 13 -16.43 2.18 -2.61
C GLY A 13 -17.13 3.51 -2.92
N GLN A 14 -18.32 3.76 -2.37
CA GLN A 14 -19.00 5.05 -2.49
C GLN A 14 -18.26 6.15 -1.73
N MET A 15 -17.85 5.88 -0.48
CA MET A 15 -17.09 6.84 0.32
C MET A 15 -15.76 7.21 -0.35
N GLN A 16 -15.04 6.24 -0.89
CA GLN A 16 -13.80 6.50 -1.64
C GLN A 16 -14.06 7.37 -2.88
N ARG A 17 -15.12 7.11 -3.64
CA ARG A 17 -15.48 7.94 -4.82
C ARG A 17 -15.81 9.36 -4.41
N ALA A 18 -16.60 9.55 -3.34
CA ALA A 18 -16.94 10.87 -2.83
C ALA A 18 -15.69 11.65 -2.36
N PHE A 19 -14.81 10.97 -1.61
CA PHE A 19 -13.54 11.53 -1.17
C PHE A 19 -12.65 11.95 -2.36
N LEU A 20 -12.54 11.11 -3.37
CA LEU A 20 -11.75 11.41 -4.56
C LEU A 20 -12.36 12.57 -5.37
N ALA A 21 -13.69 12.64 -5.47
CA ALA A 21 -14.38 13.74 -6.15
C ALA A 21 -14.14 15.08 -5.43
N ASP A 22 -14.20 15.11 -4.09
CA ASP A 22 -13.89 16.30 -3.30
C ASP A 22 -12.42 16.72 -3.50
N ALA A 23 -11.50 15.78 -3.44
CA ALA A 23 -10.08 16.05 -3.68
C ALA A 23 -9.83 16.64 -5.06
N GLN A 24 -10.55 16.16 -6.08
CA GLN A 24 -10.50 16.72 -7.44
C GLN A 24 -11.03 18.14 -7.50
N ALA A 25 -12.20 18.39 -6.92
CA ALA A 25 -12.80 19.73 -6.87
C ALA A 25 -11.85 20.74 -6.21
N ARG A 26 -11.14 20.30 -5.18
CA ARG A 26 -10.12 21.09 -4.45
C ARG A 26 -8.76 21.15 -5.16
N ARG A 27 -8.58 20.47 -6.28
CA ARG A 27 -7.33 20.38 -7.04
C ARG A 27 -6.13 19.93 -6.18
N LEU A 28 -6.35 18.95 -5.28
CA LEU A 28 -5.27 18.45 -4.44
C LEU A 28 -4.22 17.74 -5.31
N PRO A 29 -2.93 18.02 -5.11
CA PRO A 29 -1.86 17.47 -5.95
C PRO A 29 -1.58 16.00 -5.67
N LEU A 30 -1.97 15.49 -4.51
CA LEU A 30 -1.74 14.13 -4.05
C LEU A 30 -2.88 13.66 -3.16
N VAL A 31 -3.31 12.44 -3.37
CA VAL A 31 -4.29 11.74 -2.54
C VAL A 31 -3.69 10.41 -2.08
N VAL A 32 -3.86 10.09 -0.82
CA VAL A 32 -3.42 8.82 -0.24
C VAL A 32 -4.64 8.04 0.24
N LEU A 33 -4.71 6.77 -0.18
CA LEU A 33 -5.69 5.81 0.31
C LEU A 33 -4.98 4.75 1.16
N ASP A 34 -5.37 4.61 2.43
CA ASP A 34 -4.90 3.53 3.29
C ASP A 34 -5.83 2.33 3.13
N ILE A 35 -5.33 1.30 2.44
CA ILE A 35 -6.11 0.10 2.11
C ILE A 35 -5.35 -1.14 2.60
N PRO A 36 -5.76 -1.75 3.73
CA PRO A 36 -5.04 -2.88 4.33
C PRO A 36 -4.88 -4.11 3.43
N LEU A 37 -5.87 -4.38 2.58
CA LEU A 37 -5.93 -5.56 1.69
C LEU A 37 -5.84 -5.16 0.20
N LEU A 38 -5.00 -4.17 -0.12
CA LEU A 38 -4.87 -3.63 -1.47
C LEU A 38 -4.48 -4.70 -2.50
N PHE A 39 -3.50 -5.54 -2.18
CA PHE A 39 -2.94 -6.52 -3.11
C PHE A 39 -3.79 -7.79 -3.22
N GLU A 40 -4.56 -8.10 -2.21
CA GLU A 40 -5.51 -9.22 -2.19
C GLU A 40 -6.66 -8.99 -3.17
N GLY A 41 -7.11 -7.76 -3.31
CA GLY A 41 -8.20 -7.34 -4.21
C GLY A 41 -7.73 -6.72 -5.53
N ARG A 42 -6.44 -6.80 -5.87
CA ARG A 42 -5.84 -6.15 -7.06
C ARG A 42 -6.11 -4.65 -7.11
N GLY A 43 -6.22 -4.01 -5.96
CA GLY A 43 -6.50 -2.58 -5.83
C GLY A 43 -5.37 -1.69 -6.36
N GLU A 44 -4.14 -2.23 -6.44
CA GLU A 44 -2.97 -1.55 -6.96
C GLU A 44 -3.11 -1.11 -8.43
N GLU A 45 -3.94 -1.78 -9.20
CA GLU A 45 -4.19 -1.44 -10.62
C GLU A 45 -4.90 -0.08 -10.78
N ARG A 46 -5.51 0.42 -9.71
CA ARG A 46 -6.25 1.70 -9.68
C ARG A 46 -5.45 2.84 -9.07
N CYS A 47 -4.18 2.63 -8.78
CA CYS A 47 -3.31 3.60 -8.15
C CYS A 47 -2.20 4.04 -9.12
N ASP A 48 -1.80 5.33 -9.08
CA ASP A 48 -0.62 5.81 -9.80
C ASP A 48 0.67 5.24 -9.22
N ALA A 49 0.67 5.02 -7.90
CA ALA A 49 1.75 4.38 -7.18
C ALA A 49 1.24 3.67 -5.93
N THR A 50 1.98 2.65 -5.51
CA THR A 50 1.70 1.85 -4.33
C THR A 50 2.88 1.87 -3.38
N ALA A 51 2.60 1.95 -2.07
CA ALA A 51 3.59 1.86 -1.03
C ALA A 51 3.21 0.78 -0.02
N VAL A 52 4.15 -0.09 0.34
CA VAL A 52 3.96 -1.12 1.35
C VAL A 52 4.70 -0.76 2.63
N ALA A 53 3.96 -0.63 3.72
CA ALA A 53 4.54 -0.55 5.06
C ALA A 53 5.00 -1.95 5.47
N SER A 54 6.32 -2.14 5.56
CA SER A 54 6.93 -3.44 5.88
C SER A 54 7.76 -3.37 7.15
N ALA A 55 7.74 -4.45 7.91
CA ALA A 55 8.60 -4.66 9.09
C ALA A 55 9.03 -6.13 9.14
N PRO A 56 10.13 -6.47 9.81
CA PRO A 56 10.51 -7.86 10.08
C PRO A 56 9.39 -8.63 10.78
N TYR A 57 9.24 -9.92 10.48
CA TYR A 57 8.16 -10.76 11.00
C TYR A 57 8.04 -10.70 12.53
N TYR A 58 9.16 -10.77 13.25
CA TYR A 58 9.14 -10.73 14.71
C TYR A 58 8.53 -9.43 15.26
N LEU A 59 8.77 -8.29 14.61
CA LEU A 59 8.17 -7.01 14.99
C LEU A 59 6.68 -6.95 14.64
N GLN A 60 6.28 -7.50 13.49
CA GLN A 60 4.87 -7.60 13.13
C GLN A 60 4.13 -8.43 14.18
N ARG A 61 4.67 -9.61 14.51
CA ARG A 61 4.12 -10.50 15.52
C ARG A 61 4.02 -9.83 16.87
N GLN A 62 5.09 -9.20 17.36
CA GLN A 62 5.12 -8.48 18.63
C GLN A 62 4.03 -7.41 18.69
N ARG A 63 3.93 -6.56 17.66
CA ARG A 63 2.95 -5.47 17.60
C ARG A 63 1.51 -5.95 17.56
N VAL A 64 1.26 -7.05 16.84
CA VAL A 64 -0.10 -7.59 16.72
C VAL A 64 -0.51 -8.31 17.98
N LEU A 65 0.38 -9.09 18.61
CA LEU A 65 0.08 -9.77 19.88
C LEU A 65 -0.10 -8.80 21.05
N ALA A 66 0.42 -7.57 20.97
CA ALA A 66 0.17 -6.53 21.97
C ALA A 66 -1.24 -5.93 21.88
N ARG A 67 -2.04 -6.27 20.84
CA ARG A 67 -3.41 -5.78 20.72
C ARG A 67 -4.36 -6.57 21.62
N PRO A 68 -5.39 -5.94 22.21
CA PRO A 68 -6.40 -6.63 22.98
C PRO A 68 -7.03 -7.80 22.20
N ASN A 69 -7.28 -8.92 22.87
CA ASN A 69 -7.95 -10.10 22.32
C ASN A 69 -7.23 -10.76 21.12
N MET A 70 -5.94 -10.49 20.91
CA MET A 70 -5.14 -11.12 19.86
C MET A 70 -4.34 -12.29 20.44
N THR A 71 -4.47 -13.46 19.83
CA THR A 71 -3.69 -14.66 20.15
C THR A 71 -2.72 -15.00 19.03
N ALA A 72 -1.72 -15.83 19.33
CA ALA A 72 -0.76 -16.30 18.33
C ALA A 72 -1.46 -17.06 17.18
N GLU A 73 -2.46 -17.87 17.51
CA GLU A 73 -3.26 -18.61 16.53
C GLU A 73 -4.05 -17.67 15.60
N LYS A 74 -4.75 -16.69 16.17
CA LYS A 74 -5.46 -15.65 15.39
C LYS A 74 -4.51 -14.90 14.47
N PHE A 75 -3.33 -14.53 14.96
CA PHE A 75 -2.33 -13.85 14.16
C PHE A 75 -1.90 -14.69 12.95
N GLU A 76 -1.57 -15.97 13.16
CA GLU A 76 -1.16 -16.86 12.06
C GLU A 76 -2.31 -17.12 11.07
N ASN A 77 -3.53 -17.25 11.53
CA ASN A 77 -4.70 -17.39 10.66
C ASN A 77 -4.92 -16.17 9.77
N ILE A 78 -4.83 -14.95 10.33
CA ILE A 78 -4.91 -13.71 9.55
C ILE A 78 -3.77 -13.63 8.54
N ARG A 79 -2.55 -13.96 8.96
CA ARG A 79 -1.37 -13.91 8.09
C ARG A 79 -1.46 -14.86 6.90
N ARG A 80 -1.99 -16.07 7.10
CA ARG A 80 -2.20 -17.06 6.02
C ARG A 80 -3.20 -16.60 4.96
N GLN A 81 -4.15 -15.76 5.34
CA GLN A 81 -5.16 -15.22 4.42
C GLN A 81 -4.67 -14.02 3.61
N GLN A 82 -3.53 -13.44 3.98
CA GLN A 82 -2.96 -12.30 3.31
C GLN A 82 -1.86 -12.69 2.33
N VAL A 83 -1.71 -11.89 1.28
CA VAL A 83 -0.54 -11.98 0.40
C VAL A 83 0.73 -11.83 1.25
N PRO A 84 1.74 -12.72 1.11
CA PRO A 84 2.97 -12.64 1.88
C PRO A 84 3.70 -11.30 1.71
N ASP A 85 4.34 -10.80 2.77
CA ASP A 85 5.06 -9.52 2.77
C ASP A 85 6.12 -9.44 1.65
N ALA A 86 6.84 -10.52 1.41
CA ALA A 86 7.83 -10.59 0.32
C ALA A 86 7.18 -10.33 -1.06
N VAL A 87 6.00 -10.88 -1.30
CA VAL A 87 5.26 -10.69 -2.56
C VAL A 87 4.71 -9.26 -2.63
N LYS A 88 4.14 -8.73 -1.55
CA LYS A 88 3.68 -7.32 -1.48
C LYS A 88 4.82 -6.36 -1.81
N ARG A 89 6.01 -6.59 -1.23
CA ARG A 89 7.22 -5.79 -1.49
C ARG A 89 7.70 -5.86 -2.94
N GLN A 90 7.54 -6.99 -3.60
CA GLN A 90 7.88 -7.13 -5.03
C GLN A 90 6.87 -6.42 -5.94
N ARG A 91 5.60 -6.40 -5.56
CA ARG A 91 4.51 -5.77 -6.34
C ARG A 91 4.42 -4.28 -6.13
N ALA A 92 4.85 -3.77 -4.97
CA ALA A 92 4.78 -2.36 -4.64
C ALA A 92 5.84 -1.53 -5.36
N ASP A 93 5.49 -0.28 -5.70
CA ASP A 93 6.43 0.70 -6.27
C ASP A 93 7.41 1.21 -5.21
N PHE A 94 6.96 1.30 -3.95
CA PHE A 94 7.75 1.78 -2.82
C PHE A 94 7.61 0.88 -1.61
N ILE A 95 8.70 0.79 -0.83
CA ILE A 95 8.70 0.10 0.45
C ILE A 95 8.96 1.12 1.55
N LEU A 96 8.05 1.19 2.53
CA LEU A 96 8.20 2.00 3.73
C LEU A 96 8.65 1.10 4.89
N PRO A 97 9.93 1.11 5.27
CA PRO A 97 10.41 0.31 6.38
C PRO A 97 9.93 0.93 7.70
N THR A 98 9.13 0.17 8.45
CA THR A 98 8.54 0.59 9.73
C THR A 98 9.20 -0.07 10.95
N GLY A 99 10.25 -0.84 10.73
CA GLY A 99 11.00 -1.53 11.77
C GLY A 99 12.11 -0.71 12.45
N LEU A 100 12.51 0.42 11.85
CA LEU A 100 13.68 1.20 12.26
C LEU A 100 13.32 2.54 12.96
N GLY A 101 12.10 2.62 13.49
CA GLY A 101 11.62 3.80 14.20
C GLY A 101 10.96 4.86 13.34
N ARG A 102 10.18 5.76 14.01
CA ARG A 102 9.32 6.76 13.35
C ARG A 102 10.09 7.75 12.48
N ARG A 103 11.23 8.27 12.96
CA ARG A 103 12.06 9.24 12.21
C ARG A 103 12.60 8.66 10.91
N TYR A 104 12.98 7.39 10.95
CA TYR A 104 13.47 6.68 9.76
C TYR A 104 12.35 6.51 8.74
N THR A 105 11.19 6.03 9.17
CA THR A 105 10.00 5.87 8.32
C THR A 105 9.58 7.22 7.72
N LEU A 106 9.54 8.29 8.51
CA LEU A 106 9.16 9.62 8.04
C LEU A 106 10.07 10.14 6.92
N ARG A 107 11.38 9.93 7.03
CA ARG A 107 12.33 10.28 5.94
C ARG A 107 12.02 9.53 4.64
N HIS A 108 11.59 8.26 4.74
CA HIS A 108 11.19 7.47 3.57
C HIS A 108 9.87 7.97 2.98
N VAL A 109 8.92 8.35 3.81
CA VAL A 109 7.66 8.98 3.37
C VAL A 109 7.94 10.29 2.63
N ALA A 110 8.79 11.16 3.17
CA ALA A 110 9.13 12.42 2.50
C ALA A 110 9.78 12.18 1.12
N LYS A 111 10.72 11.22 1.02
CA LYS A 111 11.33 10.84 -0.26
C LYS A 111 10.30 10.29 -1.25
N LEU A 112 9.37 9.47 -0.77
CA LEU A 112 8.28 8.91 -1.57
C LEU A 112 7.39 10.02 -2.11
N ILE A 113 6.95 10.95 -1.26
CA ILE A 113 6.12 12.09 -1.67
C ILE A 113 6.83 12.91 -2.76
N ALA A 114 8.10 13.25 -2.57
CA ALA A 114 8.88 13.98 -3.56
C ALA A 114 8.99 13.22 -4.89
N ALA A 115 9.19 11.90 -4.84
CA ALA A 115 9.29 11.06 -6.04
C ALA A 115 7.95 10.94 -6.80
N ILE A 116 6.82 10.94 -6.08
CA ILE A 116 5.49 10.88 -6.70
C ILE A 116 5.08 12.25 -7.24
N ALA A 117 5.32 13.33 -6.51
CA ALA A 117 4.96 14.69 -6.92
C ALA A 117 5.62 15.09 -8.26
N ALA A 118 6.76 14.49 -8.60
CA ALA A 118 7.45 14.70 -9.87
C ALA A 118 6.88 13.86 -11.03
N ARG A 119 5.87 13.02 -10.80
CA ARG A 119 5.29 12.13 -11.82
C ARG A 119 3.89 12.59 -12.21
N PRO A 120 3.54 12.58 -13.50
CA PRO A 120 2.15 12.80 -13.91
C PRO A 120 1.28 11.66 -13.41
N GLY A 121 0.12 11.97 -12.81
CA GLY A 121 -0.89 10.98 -12.43
C GLY A 121 -1.65 10.48 -13.66
N HIS A 122 -2.02 9.20 -13.66
CA HIS A 122 -2.76 8.54 -14.73
C HIS A 122 -4.00 7.80 -14.23
N ALA A 123 -3.97 7.33 -12.98
CA ALA A 123 -5.07 6.56 -12.41
C ALA A 123 -6.23 7.45 -11.98
N TRP A 124 -5.96 8.71 -11.65
CA TRP A 124 -6.99 9.61 -11.18
C TRP A 124 -6.71 11.08 -11.56
N PRO A 125 -7.72 11.89 -11.97
CA PRO A 125 -9.09 11.46 -12.24
C PRO A 125 -9.15 10.51 -13.45
N PRO A 126 -10.07 9.51 -13.44
CA PRO A 126 -10.15 8.54 -14.53
C PRO A 126 -10.57 9.26 -15.82
N LYS A 127 -9.67 9.40 -16.75
CA LYS A 127 -9.97 9.90 -18.10
C LYS A 127 -10.70 8.79 -18.88
N GLY A 128 -12.02 8.68 -18.72
CA GLY A 128 -12.97 8.12 -19.68
C GLY A 128 -12.74 6.74 -20.30
N ARG A 129 -11.76 5.93 -19.88
CA ARG A 129 -11.62 4.52 -20.31
C ARG A 129 -10.89 3.70 -19.26
N PRO A 130 -11.31 2.44 -18.99
CA PRO A 130 -10.54 1.54 -18.16
C PRO A 130 -9.19 1.27 -18.86
N HIS A 131 -8.10 1.75 -18.27
CA HIS A 131 -6.77 1.41 -18.73
C HIS A 131 -6.52 -0.09 -18.44
N ARG A 132 -6.66 -0.92 -19.47
CA ARG A 132 -5.96 -2.19 -19.49
C ARG A 132 -4.47 -1.84 -19.55
N ARG A 133 -3.79 -1.89 -18.41
CA ARG A 133 -2.33 -1.95 -18.43
C ARG A 133 -1.95 -3.19 -19.23
N PRO A 134 -1.14 -3.05 -20.28
CA PRO A 134 -0.54 -4.24 -20.89
C PRO A 134 0.27 -4.92 -19.80
N ASN A 135 0.20 -6.25 -19.72
CA ASN A 135 0.89 -7.13 -18.78
C ASN A 135 2.40 -7.16 -19.04
N ASN A 136 3.00 -6.00 -19.30
CA ASN A 136 4.43 -5.80 -19.43
C ASN A 136 4.95 -5.24 -18.11
N HIS A 137 5.14 -6.14 -17.14
CA HIS A 137 6.11 -5.90 -16.09
C HIS A 137 7.51 -6.16 -16.71
N PRO A 138 8.27 -5.14 -17.10
CA PRO A 138 9.71 -5.34 -17.15
C PRO A 138 10.09 -5.66 -15.72
N SER A 139 10.86 -6.73 -15.55
CA SER A 139 11.49 -7.11 -14.28
C SER A 139 12.16 -5.87 -13.65
N ARG A 140 11.41 -5.11 -12.84
CA ARG A 140 11.95 -3.97 -12.11
C ARG A 140 12.82 -4.55 -11.01
N ARG A 141 14.12 -4.56 -11.27
CA ARG A 141 15.11 -4.84 -10.23
C ARG A 141 14.86 -3.88 -9.08
N PRO A 142 14.74 -4.37 -7.83
CA PRO A 142 14.69 -3.50 -6.68
C PRO A 142 15.96 -2.64 -6.67
N VAL A 143 15.81 -1.32 -6.57
CA VAL A 143 16.92 -0.42 -6.34
C VAL A 143 17.40 -0.66 -4.91
N HIS A 144 18.21 -1.68 -4.73
CA HIS A 144 18.99 -1.84 -3.51
C HIS A 144 20.04 -0.73 -3.52
N ALA A 145 19.86 0.29 -2.71
CA ALA A 145 20.95 1.15 -2.30
C ALA A 145 21.97 0.24 -1.60
N ARG A 146 23.01 -0.17 -2.33
CA ARG A 146 24.18 -0.85 -1.77
C ARG A 146 24.87 0.15 -0.86
N ASN A 147 24.59 0.09 0.44
CA ASN A 147 25.42 0.69 1.45
C ASN A 147 26.68 -0.18 1.58
N ARG A 148 27.73 0.13 0.78
CA ARG A 148 29.07 -0.38 1.06
C ARG A 148 29.59 0.41 2.25
N ILE A 149 29.52 -0.18 3.42
CA ILE A 149 30.34 0.21 4.56
C ILE A 149 31.75 -0.29 4.22
N ARG A 150 32.65 0.65 3.95
CA ARG A 150 34.10 0.38 4.00
C ARG A 150 34.51 0.48 5.47
N HIS A 151 35.22 -0.54 5.92
CA HIS A 151 35.95 -0.58 7.20
C HIS A 151 37.04 0.48 7.20
#